data_7d4ee67de062fbb5ba685a7049ce383b
#
_entry.id   7d4ee67de062fbb5ba685a7049ce383b
#
_cell.length_a   1.000
_cell.length_b   1.000
_cell.length_c   1.000
_cell.angle_alpha   90.00
_cell.angle_beta   90.00
_cell.angle_gamma   90.00
#
_symmetry.space_group_name_H-M   'P 1'
#
loop_
_entity.id
_entity.type
_entity.pdbx_description
1 polymer ?
#
loop_
_entity_poly.entity_id
_entity_poly.type
_entity_poly.pdbx_seq_one_letter_code
_entity_poly.pdbx_strand_id
1 'polypeptide(L)'
;MADKLFRIILQVDDLAKAAEFYAKLLEDPGRNIPRASRHYIDCGPIILALVDVAAGGEKAQPLPDYIYFAVGDLEKVYARAKELDCLSSEDVHGASAGEIVVRPWGERSFYVEDPWGNGLCFVDENTLFTGR
;
A
#
# COMPACT_ATOMS: atom_id res chain seq x y z
N MET A 1 -9.51 -24.89 3.71
CA MET A 1 -9.32 -23.43 3.52
C MET A 1 -8.90 -22.80 4.83
N ALA A 2 -7.93 -21.91 4.78
CA ALA A 2 -7.53 -21.19 5.98
C ALA A 2 -8.62 -20.22 6.46
N ASP A 3 -8.52 -19.80 7.70
CA ASP A 3 -9.36 -18.72 8.23
C ASP A 3 -9.12 -17.42 7.47
N LYS A 4 -10.01 -16.45 7.62
CA LYS A 4 -9.95 -15.21 6.87
C LYS A 4 -8.86 -14.30 7.39
N LEU A 5 -8.03 -13.77 6.50
CA LEU A 5 -7.19 -12.63 6.82
C LEU A 5 -8.09 -11.42 7.01
N PHE A 6 -7.96 -10.71 8.13
CA PHE A 6 -8.92 -9.69 8.56
C PHE A 6 -8.34 -8.29 8.56
N ARG A 7 -7.12 -8.13 9.08
CA ARG A 7 -6.51 -6.81 9.24
C ARG A 7 -5.01 -6.89 9.06
N ILE A 8 -4.45 -5.87 8.38
CA ILE A 8 -3.01 -5.66 8.25
C ILE A 8 -2.68 -4.30 8.84
N ILE A 9 -1.65 -4.22 9.67
CA ILE A 9 -1.24 -2.98 10.34
C ILE A 9 -0.03 -2.39 9.63
N LEU A 10 -0.10 -1.09 9.30
CA LEU A 10 1.02 -0.27 8.90
C LEU A 10 1.30 0.76 9.99
N GLN A 11 2.55 0.83 10.42
CA GLN A 11 2.96 1.82 11.40
C GLN A 11 3.27 3.15 10.72
N VAL A 12 2.77 4.23 11.30
CA VAL A 12 3.01 5.60 10.88
C VAL A 12 3.32 6.44 12.11
N ASP A 13 3.81 7.66 11.93
CA ASP A 13 4.12 8.57 13.04
C ASP A 13 3.37 9.91 12.94
N ASP A 14 2.45 10.02 12.00
CA ASP A 14 1.58 11.19 11.82
C ASP A 14 0.28 10.69 11.17
N LEU A 15 -0.73 10.52 11.99
CA LEU A 15 -1.98 9.89 11.54
C LEU A 15 -2.72 10.74 10.50
N ALA A 16 -2.75 12.07 10.69
CA ALA A 16 -3.42 12.95 9.73
C ALA A 16 -2.75 12.93 8.37
N LYS A 17 -1.42 12.95 8.35
CA LYS A 17 -0.63 12.86 7.12
C LYS A 17 -0.83 11.51 6.44
N ALA A 18 -0.87 10.43 7.22
CA ALA A 18 -1.09 9.08 6.69
C ALA A 18 -2.47 8.95 6.08
N ALA A 19 -3.50 9.41 6.78
CA ALA A 19 -4.87 9.39 6.28
C ALA A 19 -5.00 10.14 4.96
N GLU A 20 -4.38 11.32 4.85
CA GLU A 20 -4.39 12.10 3.62
C GLU A 20 -3.65 11.39 2.47
N PHE A 21 -2.47 10.87 2.75
CA PHE A 21 -1.67 10.15 1.74
C PHE A 21 -2.44 8.96 1.17
N TYR A 22 -2.96 8.10 2.04
CA TYR A 22 -3.66 6.89 1.62
C TYR A 22 -5.02 7.19 0.99
N ALA A 23 -5.72 8.25 1.44
CA ALA A 23 -6.96 8.67 0.81
C ALA A 23 -6.76 9.06 -0.66
N LYS A 24 -5.65 9.72 -0.97
CA LYS A 24 -5.30 10.09 -2.34
C LYS A 24 -4.83 8.88 -3.15
N LEU A 25 -3.93 8.07 -2.60
CA LEU A 25 -3.35 6.93 -3.30
C LEU A 25 -4.39 5.86 -3.61
N LEU A 26 -5.21 5.49 -2.63
CA LEU A 26 -6.21 4.43 -2.75
C LEU A 26 -7.60 4.94 -3.16
N GLU A 27 -7.76 6.26 -3.27
CA GLU A 27 -9.02 6.91 -3.61
C GLU A 27 -10.16 6.50 -2.68
N ASP A 28 -9.87 6.48 -1.38
CA ASP A 28 -10.83 6.14 -0.34
C ASP A 28 -10.47 6.91 0.93
N PRO A 29 -11.40 7.71 1.48
CA PRO A 29 -11.10 8.51 2.67
C PRO A 29 -10.88 7.67 3.93
N GLY A 30 -11.31 6.43 3.94
CA GLY A 30 -11.25 5.59 5.14
C GLY A 30 -12.07 6.16 6.29
N ARG A 31 -11.76 5.70 7.49
CA ARG A 31 -12.42 6.16 8.71
C ARG A 31 -11.45 6.25 9.88
N ASN A 32 -11.51 7.37 10.59
CA ASN A 32 -10.74 7.54 11.81
C ASN A 32 -11.39 6.72 12.93
N ILE A 33 -10.58 6.03 13.73
CA ILE A 33 -11.06 5.31 14.91
C ILE A 33 -10.82 6.22 16.11
N PRO A 34 -11.88 6.79 16.69
CA PRO A 34 -11.73 7.75 17.79
C PRO A 34 -10.96 7.17 18.97
N ARG A 35 -10.03 7.94 19.51
CA ARG A 35 -9.26 7.61 20.74
C ARG A 35 -8.32 6.40 20.61
N ALA A 36 -8.11 5.90 19.39
CA ALA A 36 -7.28 4.70 19.18
C ALA A 36 -5.97 4.99 18.43
N SER A 37 -5.74 6.23 17.98
CA SER A 37 -4.60 6.61 17.15
C SER A 37 -4.50 5.73 15.90
N ARG A 38 -5.65 5.43 15.30
CA ARG A 38 -5.79 4.55 14.14
C ARG A 38 -6.69 5.14 13.07
N HIS A 39 -6.40 4.79 11.83
CA HIS A 39 -7.24 5.12 10.68
C HIS A 39 -7.36 3.88 9.80
N TYR A 40 -8.58 3.45 9.50
CA TYR A 40 -8.85 2.20 8.78
C TYR A 40 -9.33 2.47 7.36
N ILE A 41 -8.85 1.67 6.43
CA ILE A 41 -9.29 1.69 5.03
C ILE A 41 -9.69 0.27 4.65
N ASP A 42 -10.89 0.11 4.09
CA ASP A 42 -11.34 -1.19 3.60
C ASP A 42 -10.71 -1.48 2.24
N CYS A 43 -9.98 -2.57 2.16
CA CYS A 43 -9.35 -3.06 0.92
C CYS A 43 -9.98 -4.41 0.60
N GLY A 44 -11.15 -4.41 -0.04
CA GLY A 44 -11.97 -5.59 -0.16
C GLY A 44 -12.41 -6.05 1.24
N PRO A 45 -12.26 -7.33 1.58
CA PRO A 45 -12.65 -7.85 2.90
C PRO A 45 -11.60 -7.61 3.99
N ILE A 46 -10.46 -7.00 3.64
CA ILE A 46 -9.35 -6.80 4.57
C ILE A 46 -9.26 -5.34 4.96
N ILE A 47 -9.06 -5.07 6.24
CA ILE A 47 -8.83 -3.72 6.75
C ILE A 47 -7.33 -3.41 6.71
N LEU A 48 -6.97 -2.33 6.03
CA LEU A 48 -5.65 -1.73 6.15
C LEU A 48 -5.71 -0.74 7.30
N ALA A 49 -4.99 -1.03 8.39
CA ALA A 49 -5.01 -0.22 9.60
C ALA A 49 -3.73 0.62 9.68
N LEU A 50 -3.88 1.94 9.57
CA LEU A 50 -2.79 2.88 9.82
C LEU A 50 -2.76 3.14 11.32
N VAL A 51 -1.63 2.83 11.97
CA VAL A 51 -1.49 2.93 13.42
C VAL A 51 -0.38 3.93 13.74
N ASP A 52 -0.74 5.01 14.44
CA ASP A 52 0.22 6.03 14.86
C ASP A 52 0.91 5.56 16.13
N VAL A 53 2.14 5.09 15.99
CA VAL A 53 2.95 4.60 17.11
C VAL A 53 3.66 5.72 17.87
N ALA A 54 3.75 6.91 17.27
CA ALA A 54 4.36 8.07 17.94
C ALA A 54 3.54 8.51 19.16
N ALA A 55 2.22 8.28 19.15
CA ALA A 55 1.36 8.54 20.31
C ALA A 55 1.78 7.74 21.55
N GLY A 56 2.38 6.57 21.35
CA GLY A 56 2.94 5.73 22.42
C GLY A 56 4.43 5.94 22.64
N GLY A 57 5.03 6.95 21.99
CA GLY A 57 6.45 7.25 22.14
C GLY A 57 7.38 6.37 21.29
N GLU A 58 6.82 5.61 20.36
CA GLU A 58 7.60 4.71 19.51
C GLU A 58 7.89 5.32 18.14
N LYS A 59 8.91 4.79 17.49
CA LYS A 59 9.25 5.14 16.11
C LYS A 59 8.58 4.18 15.15
N ALA A 60 7.98 4.69 14.08
CA ALA A 60 7.36 3.85 13.07
C ALA A 60 8.40 2.91 12.41
N GLN A 61 8.06 1.63 12.37
CA GLN A 61 8.87 0.60 11.72
C GLN A 61 8.17 0.16 10.44
N PRO A 62 8.81 0.26 9.27
CA PRO A 62 8.20 -0.21 8.03
C PRO A 62 8.07 -1.73 8.03
N LEU A 63 7.10 -2.24 7.26
CA LEU A 63 7.01 -3.66 6.99
C LEU A 63 8.26 -4.13 6.23
N PRO A 64 8.72 -5.35 6.49
CA PRO A 64 9.92 -5.87 5.82
C PRO A 64 9.71 -6.23 4.35
N ASP A 65 8.48 -6.33 3.89
CA ASP A 65 8.14 -6.71 2.53
C ASP A 65 6.94 -5.92 2.03
N TYR A 66 6.55 -6.13 0.77
CA TYR A 66 5.49 -5.37 0.11
C TYR A 66 4.11 -5.94 0.42
N ILE A 67 3.11 -5.04 0.43
CA ILE A 67 1.69 -5.42 0.39
C ILE A 67 1.23 -5.27 -1.06
N TYR A 68 0.55 -6.28 -1.58
CA TYR A 68 0.12 -6.34 -2.97
C TYR A 68 -1.37 -6.03 -3.08
N PHE A 69 -1.70 -5.11 -4.00
CA PHE A 69 -3.07 -4.68 -4.30
C PHE A 69 -3.40 -5.04 -5.74
N ALA A 70 -4.52 -5.71 -5.95
CA ALA A 70 -5.07 -5.92 -7.29
C ALA A 70 -5.97 -4.74 -7.64
N VAL A 71 -5.73 -4.09 -8.78
CA VAL A 71 -6.46 -2.89 -9.18
C VAL A 71 -7.02 -3.03 -10.58
N GLY A 72 -8.17 -2.41 -10.80
CA GLY A 72 -8.87 -2.47 -12.09
C GLY A 72 -8.28 -1.55 -13.15
N ASP A 73 -7.70 -0.42 -12.74
CA ASP A 73 -7.10 0.56 -13.65
C ASP A 73 -5.72 0.96 -13.13
N LEU A 74 -4.73 0.19 -13.54
CA LEU A 74 -3.35 0.35 -13.08
C LEU A 74 -2.78 1.73 -13.43
N GLU A 75 -3.09 2.25 -14.63
CA GLU A 75 -2.58 3.53 -15.10
C GLU A 75 -3.10 4.69 -14.25
N LYS A 76 -4.34 4.61 -13.77
CA LYS A 76 -4.89 5.65 -12.87
C LYS A 76 -4.18 5.65 -11.53
N VAL A 77 -3.93 4.47 -10.95
CA VAL A 77 -3.19 4.37 -9.69
C VAL A 77 -1.77 4.89 -9.88
N TYR A 78 -1.14 4.54 -10.99
CA TYR A 78 0.20 5.02 -11.34
C TYR A 78 0.25 6.55 -11.41
N ALA A 79 -0.73 7.17 -12.06
CA ALA A 79 -0.81 8.63 -12.15
C ALA A 79 -0.94 9.28 -10.77
N ARG A 80 -1.76 8.71 -9.87
CA ARG A 80 -1.88 9.20 -8.49
C ARG A 80 -0.59 9.05 -7.72
N ALA A 81 0.08 7.91 -7.84
CA ALA A 81 1.36 7.66 -7.18
C ALA A 81 2.45 8.62 -7.68
N LYS A 82 2.47 8.90 -8.97
CA LYS A 82 3.40 9.85 -9.56
C LYS A 82 3.16 11.27 -9.05
N GLU A 83 1.92 11.68 -8.95
CA GLU A 83 1.53 12.98 -8.41
C GLU A 83 1.91 13.13 -6.94
N LEU A 84 1.80 12.05 -6.16
CA LEU A 84 2.21 11.99 -4.77
C LEU A 84 3.73 11.85 -4.58
N ASP A 85 4.47 11.70 -5.68
CA ASP A 85 5.92 11.49 -5.66
C ASP A 85 6.33 10.31 -4.76
N CYS A 86 5.61 9.19 -4.89
CA CYS A 86 5.85 8.01 -4.06
C CYS A 86 6.26 6.77 -4.86
N LEU A 87 6.54 6.90 -6.16
CA LEU A 87 7.03 5.77 -6.95
C LEU A 87 8.38 5.28 -6.41
N SER A 88 8.54 3.97 -6.33
CA SER A 88 9.81 3.38 -5.88
C SER A 88 10.96 3.77 -6.81
N SER A 89 12.13 4.04 -6.24
CA SER A 89 13.37 4.29 -6.98
C SER A 89 14.26 3.07 -7.09
N GLU A 90 13.80 1.93 -6.60
CA GLU A 90 14.56 0.69 -6.59
C GLU A 90 14.34 -0.14 -7.85
N ASP A 91 15.14 -1.20 -8.01
CA ASP A 91 14.96 -2.20 -9.04
C ASP A 91 14.43 -3.49 -8.42
N VAL A 92 13.55 -4.17 -9.17
CA VAL A 92 12.99 -5.47 -8.78
C VAL A 92 13.17 -6.41 -9.96
N HIS A 93 13.84 -7.54 -9.74
CA HIS A 93 14.12 -8.54 -10.78
C HIS A 93 14.71 -7.93 -12.07
N GLY A 94 15.65 -7.00 -11.91
CA GLY A 94 16.37 -6.40 -13.03
C GLY A 94 15.62 -5.31 -13.80
N ALA A 95 14.46 -4.87 -13.28
CA ALA A 95 13.67 -3.81 -13.91
C ALA A 95 13.30 -2.75 -12.86
N SER A 96 12.96 -1.54 -13.32
CA SER A 96 12.53 -0.47 -12.43
C SER A 96 11.27 -0.86 -11.67
N ALA A 97 11.32 -0.75 -10.34
CA ALA A 97 10.17 -0.99 -9.49
C ALA A 97 9.11 0.10 -9.66
N GLY A 98 9.54 1.35 -9.83
CA GLY A 98 8.66 2.50 -9.93
C GLY A 98 7.97 2.69 -11.28
N GLU A 99 8.22 1.83 -12.25
CA GLU A 99 7.55 1.89 -13.55
C GLU A 99 6.63 0.68 -13.72
N ILE A 100 5.60 0.86 -14.55
CA ILE A 100 4.73 -0.26 -14.92
C ILE A 100 5.51 -1.20 -15.83
N VAL A 101 5.73 -2.43 -15.36
CA VAL A 101 6.50 -3.46 -16.07
C VAL A 101 5.77 -4.79 -15.96
N VAL A 102 5.84 -5.60 -17.00
CA VAL A 102 5.41 -7.01 -16.90
C VAL A 102 6.54 -7.79 -16.24
N ARG A 103 6.27 -8.32 -15.06
CA ARG A 103 7.26 -9.04 -14.24
C ARG A 103 7.50 -10.46 -14.77
N PRO A 104 8.61 -11.13 -14.38
CA PRO A 104 8.92 -12.47 -14.86
C PRO A 104 7.81 -13.51 -14.67
N TRP A 105 6.96 -13.36 -13.65
CA TRP A 105 5.83 -14.25 -13.39
C TRP A 105 4.53 -13.81 -14.07
N GLY A 106 4.59 -12.80 -14.95
CA GLY A 106 3.48 -12.38 -15.81
C GLY A 106 2.61 -11.26 -15.29
N GLU A 107 2.76 -10.84 -14.04
CA GLU A 107 2.01 -9.71 -13.49
C GLU A 107 2.51 -8.40 -14.04
N ARG A 108 1.58 -7.52 -14.38
CA ARG A 108 1.86 -6.15 -14.79
C ARG A 108 1.67 -5.25 -13.57
N SER A 109 2.73 -4.61 -13.10
CA SER A 109 2.74 -3.95 -11.80
C SER A 109 3.73 -2.81 -11.70
N PHE A 110 3.57 -2.01 -10.63
CA PHE A 110 4.58 -1.04 -10.18
C PHE A 110 4.56 -0.98 -8.65
N TYR A 111 5.64 -0.45 -8.09
CA TYR A 111 5.85 -0.38 -6.65
C TYR A 111 5.91 1.06 -6.18
N VAL A 112 5.41 1.31 -4.98
CA VAL A 112 5.50 2.60 -4.30
C VAL A 112 6.05 2.41 -2.90
N GLU A 113 6.48 3.51 -2.30
CA GLU A 113 6.91 3.56 -0.92
C GLU A 113 6.17 4.71 -0.23
N ASP A 114 5.53 4.43 0.91
CA ASP A 114 4.86 5.48 1.67
C ASP A 114 5.89 6.33 2.42
N PRO A 115 5.48 7.46 3.05
CA PRO A 115 6.42 8.33 3.75
C PRO A 115 7.16 7.67 4.92
N TRP A 116 6.72 6.50 5.39
CA TRP A 116 7.33 5.77 6.51
C TRP A 116 8.10 4.54 6.07
N GLY A 117 8.29 4.37 4.76
CA GLY A 117 9.08 3.26 4.22
C GLY A 117 8.28 1.99 3.97
N ASN A 118 6.95 1.99 4.14
CA ASN A 118 6.14 0.82 3.81
C ASN A 118 6.05 0.67 2.29
N GLY A 119 6.37 -0.52 1.78
CA GLY A 119 6.32 -0.82 0.36
C GLY A 119 4.97 -1.36 -0.06
N LEU A 120 4.42 -0.84 -1.15
CA LEU A 120 3.17 -1.31 -1.74
C LEU A 120 3.41 -1.64 -3.20
N CYS A 121 2.75 -2.70 -3.68
CA CYS A 121 2.79 -3.10 -5.08
C CYS A 121 1.37 -3.09 -5.63
N PHE A 122 1.16 -2.40 -6.73
CA PHE A 122 -0.12 -2.37 -7.43
C PHE A 122 -0.03 -3.24 -8.67
N VAL A 123 -0.95 -4.20 -8.79
CA VAL A 123 -0.96 -5.20 -9.85
C VAL A 123 -2.25 -5.06 -10.65
N ASP A 124 -2.14 -5.08 -11.98
CA ASP A 124 -3.29 -5.14 -12.87
C ASP A 124 -4.07 -6.43 -12.58
N GLU A 125 -5.32 -6.30 -12.17
CA GLU A 125 -6.14 -7.44 -11.77
C GLU A 125 -6.37 -8.47 -12.87
N ASN A 126 -6.13 -8.11 -14.13
CA ASN A 126 -6.23 -9.03 -15.26
C ASN A 126 -4.98 -9.90 -15.45
N THR A 127 -3.95 -9.69 -14.64
CA THR A 127 -2.65 -10.36 -14.79
C THR A 127 -2.21 -11.11 -13.53
N LEU A 128 -3.10 -11.33 -12.57
CA LEU A 128 -2.73 -11.90 -11.28
C LEU A 128 -2.16 -13.31 -11.40
N PHE A 129 -1.02 -13.52 -10.77
CA PHE A 129 -0.43 -14.83 -10.59
C PHE A 129 -0.81 -15.36 -9.21
N THR A 130 -1.58 -16.44 -9.18
CA THR A 130 -2.10 -17.03 -7.93
C THR A 130 -1.39 -18.33 -7.54
N GLY A 131 -0.34 -18.68 -8.27
CA GLY A 131 0.45 -19.89 -7.97
C GLY A 131 -0.13 -21.17 -8.58
N ARG A 132 -1.06 -21.05 -9.54
CA ARG A 132 -1.67 -22.23 -10.19
C ARG A 132 -2.02 -21.99 -11.66
#